data_cba272b5757c9299c93db0c4906ff177
#
_entry.id   cba272b5757c9299c93db0c4906ff177
#
_cell.length_a   1.000
_cell.length_b   1.000
_cell.length_c   1.000
_cell.angle_alpha   90.00
_cell.angle_beta   90.00
_cell.angle_gamma   90.00
#
_symmetry.space_group_name_H-M   'P 1'
#
loop_
_entity.id
_entity.type
_entity.pdbx_description
1 polymer ?
#
loop_
_entity_poly.entity_id
_entity_poly.type
_entity_poly.pdbx_seq_one_letter_code
_entity_poly.pdbx_strand_id
1 'polypeptide(L)'
;AGLVRSVGLADVLKVHFDVDAIPVGIDKNSKETLEMLYAWADWVILMMDEWEGRIPDQHRLKVKVCEVGMDRFGSSRNPELIDLVYRWTRENRVLLGLPEEN
;
A
#
# COMPACT_ATOMS: atom_id res chain seq x y z
N ALA A 1 9.18 6.04 10.33
CA ALA A 1 8.11 5.38 10.97
C ALA A 1 7.09 4.89 9.99
N GLY A 2 6.56 5.27 9.06
CA GLY A 2 5.44 4.77 8.27
C GLY A 2 5.76 3.69 7.24
N LEU A 3 7.03 3.35 7.00
CA LEU A 3 7.38 2.46 5.90
C LEU A 3 7.27 0.98 6.22
N VAL A 4 7.29 0.59 7.51
CA VAL A 4 7.24 -0.84 7.87
C VAL A 4 6.00 -1.51 7.31
N ARG A 5 4.83 -0.94 7.52
CA ARG A 5 3.56 -1.49 7.01
C ARG A 5 3.51 -1.47 5.49
N SER A 6 3.93 -0.38 4.88
CA SER A 6 3.94 -0.23 3.41
C SER A 6 4.88 -1.22 2.75
N VAL A 7 6.07 -1.44 3.31
CA VAL A 7 7.02 -2.41 2.79
C VAL A 7 6.46 -3.83 2.92
N GLY A 8 5.81 -4.15 4.04
CA GLY A 8 5.18 -5.46 4.21
C GLY A 8 4.13 -5.74 3.14
N LEU A 9 3.27 -4.77 2.86
CA LEU A 9 2.26 -4.91 1.80
C LEU A 9 2.92 -5.03 0.42
N ALA A 10 3.92 -4.18 0.14
CA ALA A 10 4.61 -4.21 -1.16
C ALA A 10 5.27 -5.56 -1.39
N ASP A 11 5.88 -6.14 -0.37
CA ASP A 11 6.53 -7.45 -0.48
C ASP A 11 5.50 -8.55 -0.79
N VAL A 12 4.35 -8.53 -0.14
CA VAL A 12 3.27 -9.49 -0.41
C VAL A 12 2.78 -9.36 -1.85
N LEU A 13 2.56 -8.14 -2.32
CA LEU A 13 2.11 -7.91 -3.69
C LEU A 13 3.11 -8.43 -4.72
N LYS A 14 4.39 -8.19 -4.50
CA LYS A 14 5.44 -8.64 -5.43
C LYS A 14 5.63 -10.15 -5.42
N VAL A 15 5.67 -10.74 -4.24
CA VAL A 15 6.02 -12.16 -4.07
C VAL A 15 4.84 -13.07 -4.39
N HIS A 16 3.65 -12.72 -3.90
CA HIS A 16 2.49 -13.60 -4.00
C HIS A 16 1.56 -13.28 -5.16
N PHE A 17 1.58 -12.06 -5.67
CA PHE A 17 0.66 -11.61 -6.72
C PHE A 17 1.36 -11.12 -7.99
N ASP A 18 2.68 -11.09 -7.99
CA ASP A 18 3.51 -10.74 -9.16
C ASP A 18 3.12 -9.39 -9.77
N VAL A 19 2.95 -8.38 -8.93
CA VAL A 19 2.66 -7.01 -9.38
C VAL A 19 3.72 -6.05 -8.85
N ASP A 20 3.96 -4.99 -9.60
CA ASP A 20 4.87 -3.94 -9.18
C ASP A 20 4.25 -3.12 -8.06
N ALA A 21 5.00 -2.93 -6.99
CA ALA A 21 4.56 -2.13 -5.86
C ALA A 21 5.73 -1.35 -5.28
N ILE A 22 5.51 -0.07 -5.02
CA ILE A 22 6.55 0.81 -4.50
C ILE A 22 6.08 1.35 -3.14
N PRO A 23 6.77 0.99 -2.04
CA PRO A 23 6.46 1.58 -0.75
C PRO A 23 6.96 3.03 -0.70
N VAL A 24 6.12 3.95 -0.24
CA VAL A 24 6.43 5.37 -0.26
C VAL A 24 6.07 6.01 1.08
N GLY A 25 6.99 6.80 1.61
CA GLY A 25 6.72 7.63 2.77
C GLY A 25 6.24 9.00 2.32
N ILE A 26 5.00 9.36 2.66
CA ILE A 26 4.41 10.63 2.24
C ILE A 26 5.23 11.82 2.76
N ASP A 27 5.71 11.74 3.99
CA ASP A 27 6.45 12.83 4.62
C ASP A 27 7.93 12.87 4.22
N LYS A 28 8.40 11.86 3.47
CA LYS A 28 9.82 11.71 3.14
C LYS A 28 10.13 11.97 1.67
N ASN A 29 9.13 12.34 0.89
CA ASN A 29 9.30 12.57 -0.54
C ASN A 29 8.79 13.95 -0.90
N SER A 30 9.37 14.54 -1.94
CA SER A 30 8.91 15.84 -2.44
C SER A 30 7.52 15.70 -3.04
N LYS A 31 6.83 16.82 -3.14
CA LYS A 31 5.50 16.90 -3.74
C LYS A 31 5.54 16.42 -5.19
N GLU A 32 6.60 16.79 -5.92
CA GLU A 32 6.78 16.41 -7.31
C GLU A 32 6.99 14.90 -7.45
N THR A 33 7.79 14.31 -6.58
CA THR A 33 8.02 12.86 -6.59
C THR A 33 6.73 12.10 -6.30
N LEU A 34 5.97 12.54 -5.31
CA LEU A 34 4.69 11.92 -4.98
C LEU A 34 3.71 12.01 -6.14
N GLU A 35 3.64 13.16 -6.80
CA GLU A 35 2.75 13.34 -7.95
C GLU A 35 3.10 12.38 -9.09
N MET A 36 4.39 12.21 -9.38
CA MET A 36 4.83 11.26 -10.38
C MET A 36 4.39 9.84 -10.04
N LEU A 37 4.55 9.46 -8.78
CA LEU A 37 4.19 8.11 -8.33
C LEU A 37 2.69 7.88 -8.36
N TYR A 38 1.90 8.88 -7.96
CA TYR A 38 0.44 8.77 -8.02
C TYR A 38 -0.04 8.65 -9.47
N ALA A 39 0.56 9.40 -10.39
CA ALA A 39 0.20 9.34 -11.80
C ALA A 39 0.56 7.98 -12.42
N TRP A 40 1.71 7.42 -12.01
CA TRP A 40 2.18 6.12 -12.49
C TRP A 40 1.29 4.97 -12.00
N ALA A 41 0.85 5.03 -10.77
CA ALA A 41 0.17 3.91 -10.12
C ALA A 41 -1.25 3.70 -10.64
N ASP A 42 -1.66 2.45 -10.76
CA ASP A 42 -3.07 2.11 -10.98
C ASP A 42 -3.85 2.28 -9.68
N TRP A 43 -3.23 1.96 -8.54
CA TRP A 43 -3.83 2.09 -7.22
C TRP A 43 -2.86 2.73 -6.25
N VAL A 44 -3.39 3.59 -5.38
CA VAL A 44 -2.65 4.18 -4.28
C VAL A 44 -3.23 3.57 -3.00
N ILE A 45 -2.43 2.76 -2.31
CA ILE A 45 -2.90 2.05 -1.12
C ILE A 45 -2.32 2.70 0.12
N LEU A 46 -3.19 3.24 0.96
CA LEU A 46 -2.82 3.88 2.21
C LEU A 46 -2.91 2.88 3.35
N MET A 47 -1.98 2.96 4.29
CA MET A 47 -2.00 2.10 5.47
C MET A 47 -2.81 2.69 6.63
N MET A 48 -3.30 3.91 6.47
CA MET A 48 -4.14 4.61 7.45
C MET A 48 -5.14 5.49 6.70
N ASP A 49 -6.40 5.47 7.13
CA ASP A 49 -7.46 6.25 6.48
C ASP A 49 -7.27 7.76 6.65
N GLU A 50 -6.64 8.19 7.73
CA GLU A 50 -6.41 9.61 8.00
C GLU A 50 -5.53 10.29 6.96
N TRP A 51 -4.77 9.53 6.16
CA TRP A 51 -3.95 10.08 5.08
C TRP A 51 -4.72 10.32 3.80
N GLU A 52 -5.95 9.85 3.72
CA GLU A 52 -6.75 9.96 2.49
C GLU A 52 -6.92 11.41 2.07
N GLY A 53 -7.11 12.31 3.02
CA GLY A 53 -7.25 13.74 2.75
C GLY A 53 -5.99 14.41 2.19
N ARG A 54 -4.84 13.74 2.26
CA ARG A 54 -3.57 14.28 1.75
C ARG A 54 -3.33 13.93 0.28
N ILE A 55 -4.15 13.06 -0.30
CA ILE A 55 -4.03 12.67 -1.70
C ILE A 55 -4.79 13.70 -2.56
N PRO A 56 -4.16 14.25 -3.62
CA PRO A 56 -4.85 15.19 -4.50
C PRO A 56 -6.11 14.61 -5.10
N ASP A 57 -7.11 15.47 -5.30
CA ASP A 57 -8.43 15.04 -5.79
C ASP A 57 -8.39 14.25 -7.09
N GLN A 58 -7.48 14.60 -7.99
CA GLN A 58 -7.34 13.93 -9.28
C GLN A 58 -6.95 12.45 -9.15
N HIS A 59 -6.43 12.04 -8.01
CA HIS A 59 -6.02 10.66 -7.76
C HIS A 59 -6.92 9.91 -6.79
N ARG A 60 -7.99 10.56 -6.28
CA ARG A 60 -8.86 10.00 -5.24
C ARG A 60 -9.52 8.68 -5.63
N LEU A 61 -9.88 8.52 -6.89
CA LEU A 61 -10.53 7.29 -7.35
C LEU A 61 -9.62 6.07 -7.30
N LYS A 62 -8.30 6.29 -7.25
CA LYS A 62 -7.32 5.22 -7.15
C LYS A 62 -7.04 4.79 -5.71
N VAL A 63 -7.55 5.52 -4.73
CA VAL A 63 -7.17 5.31 -3.33
C VAL A 63 -7.95 4.15 -2.73
N LYS A 64 -7.21 3.26 -2.05
CA LYS A 64 -7.75 2.22 -1.19
C LYS A 64 -7.02 2.26 0.13
N VAL A 65 -7.67 1.84 1.20
CA VAL A 65 -7.06 1.83 2.53
C VAL A 65 -6.91 0.39 2.99
N CYS A 66 -5.66 0.03 3.33
CA CYS A 66 -5.35 -1.27 3.92
C CYS A 66 -5.12 -1.05 5.42
N GLU A 67 -6.17 -1.13 6.21
CA GLU A 67 -6.12 -0.83 7.62
C GLU A 67 -5.62 -2.05 8.41
N VAL A 68 -4.39 -1.98 8.88
CA VAL A 68 -3.78 -3.06 9.68
C VAL A 68 -3.49 -2.60 11.11
N GLY A 69 -4.00 -1.44 11.48
CA GLY A 69 -3.78 -0.87 12.80
C GLY A 69 -2.55 0.01 12.86
N MET A 70 -2.19 0.37 14.09
CA MET A 70 -1.06 1.27 14.34
C MET A 70 0.27 0.62 13.96
N ASP A 71 1.28 1.45 13.75
CA ASP A 71 2.63 1.00 13.43
C ASP A 71 3.30 0.42 14.69
N ARG A 72 3.05 -0.84 14.96
CA ARG A 72 3.51 -1.56 16.15
C ARG A 72 4.33 -2.81 15.82
N PHE A 73 4.61 -3.04 14.55
CA PHE A 73 5.16 -4.32 14.11
C PHE A 73 6.68 -4.43 14.20
N GLY A 74 7.38 -3.31 14.22
CA GLY A 74 8.83 -3.25 14.36
C GLY A 74 9.61 -3.66 13.11
N SER A 75 9.07 -4.55 12.28
CA SER A 75 9.72 -5.05 11.06
C SER A 75 8.67 -5.33 10.00
N SER A 76 9.02 -5.07 8.74
CA SER A 76 8.18 -5.41 7.60
C SER A 76 8.01 -6.93 7.43
N ARG A 77 8.84 -7.73 8.10
CA ARG A 77 8.76 -9.20 8.08
C ARG A 77 8.03 -9.76 9.28
N ASN A 78 7.45 -8.91 10.13
CA ASN A 78 6.66 -9.38 11.27
C ASN A 78 5.55 -10.31 10.78
N PRO A 79 5.43 -11.55 11.29
CA PRO A 79 4.44 -12.51 10.79
C PRO A 79 2.99 -12.02 10.90
N GLU A 80 2.68 -11.26 11.95
CA GLU A 80 1.33 -10.72 12.11
C GLU A 80 1.03 -9.70 11.02
N LEU A 81 1.98 -8.80 10.72
CA LEU A 81 1.80 -7.82 9.67
C LEU A 81 1.62 -8.50 8.31
N ILE A 82 2.50 -9.47 7.99
CA ILE A 82 2.44 -10.20 6.73
C ILE A 82 1.08 -10.89 6.57
N ASP A 83 0.58 -11.52 7.63
CA ASP A 83 -0.73 -12.19 7.60
C ASP A 83 -1.86 -11.17 7.34
N LEU A 84 -1.82 -10.02 8.01
CA LEU A 84 -2.85 -9.00 7.84
C LEU A 84 -2.87 -8.43 6.43
N VAL A 85 -1.70 -8.07 5.88
CA VAL A 85 -1.65 -7.49 4.54
C VAL A 85 -1.96 -8.54 3.47
N TYR A 86 -1.57 -9.79 3.69
CA TYR A 86 -1.87 -10.89 2.79
C TYR A 86 -3.38 -11.13 2.70
N ARG A 87 -4.06 -11.19 3.85
CA ARG A 87 -5.51 -11.36 3.89
C ARG A 87 -6.23 -10.21 3.22
N TRP A 88 -5.80 -8.97 3.50
CA TRP A 88 -6.39 -7.80 2.87
C TRP A 88 -6.26 -7.87 1.35
N THR A 89 -5.09 -8.26 0.86
CA THR A 89 -4.82 -8.34 -0.58
C THR A 89 -5.70 -9.40 -1.23
N ARG A 90 -5.83 -10.57 -0.60
CA ARG A 90 -6.70 -11.63 -1.11
C ARG A 90 -8.16 -11.19 -1.17
N GLU A 91 -8.63 -10.55 -0.12
CA GLU A 91 -10.02 -10.08 -0.05
C GLU A 91 -10.31 -9.02 -1.11
N ASN A 92 -9.31 -8.23 -1.48
CA ASN A 92 -9.46 -7.14 -2.45
C ASN A 92 -8.91 -7.48 -3.83
N ARG A 93 -8.50 -8.71 -4.07
CA ARG A 93 -7.84 -9.11 -5.32
C ARG A 93 -8.66 -8.77 -6.56
N VAL A 94 -9.92 -9.13 -6.55
CA VAL A 94 -10.80 -8.89 -7.70
C VAL A 94 -11.06 -7.39 -7.89
N LEU A 95 -11.33 -6.69 -6.79
CA LEU A 95 -11.57 -5.25 -6.81
C LEU A 95 -10.38 -4.49 -7.39
N LEU A 96 -9.17 -4.88 -7.01
CA LEU A 96 -7.95 -4.24 -7.48
C LEU A 96 -7.49 -4.74 -8.86
N GLY A 97 -8.16 -5.74 -9.41
CA GLY A 97 -7.77 -6.30 -10.70
C GLY A 97 -6.44 -7.02 -10.67
N LEU A 98 -6.07 -7.59 -9.52
CA LEU A 98 -4.78 -8.28 -9.39
C LEU A 98 -4.83 -9.66 -10.06
N PRO A 99 -3.66 -10.14 -10.58
CA PRO A 99 -3.60 -11.51 -11.09
C PRO A 99 -3.84 -12.53 -9.98
N GLU A 100 -4.02 -13.78 -10.36
CA GLU A 100 -4.14 -14.84 -9.38
C GLU A 100 -2.84 -14.98 -8.59
N GLU A 101 -2.96 -15.44 -7.36
CA GLU A 101 -1.83 -15.65 -6.48
C GLU A 101 -0.89 -16.73 -7.04
N ASN A 102 0.40 -16.48 -6.90
CA ASN A 102 1.42 -17.45 -7.32
C ASN A 102 1.40 -18.72 -6.49
#